data_1b05ad54343f1cf1dbce3564a846b724
#
_entry.id   1b05ad54343f1cf1dbce3564a846b724
#
_cell.length_a   1.000
_cell.length_b   1.000
_cell.length_c   1.000
_cell.angle_alpha   90.00
_cell.angle_beta   90.00
_cell.angle_gamma   90.00
#
_symmetry.space_group_name_H-M   'P 1'
#
loop_
_entity.id
_entity.type
_entity.pdbx_description
1 polymer ?
#
loop_
_entity_poly.entity_id
_entity_poly.type
_entity_poly.pdbx_seq_one_letter_code
_entity_poly.pdbx_strand_id
1 'polypeptide(L)'
;MGVDTESARPSMLVLARESRAMTQADVAEAMTKALDGEGVVSQGYVSKAESGRLAVFGDRLALYAQALRYTPHLLCFDGDAEGAGVGLIHHRKKASLATTSLRTVHAQLNLVRLQLRNLLQAVEVRPAVLFERIEVDDRETAEDAAQTLRARWDLPPGPIESVVGAIESAGGLVIRRPLAGRELDAVSQWPEGENPIFIVNALAPADRQRFTLSHELGHVAMHVVPNGLQEQQADQFAAEFLLPARDIESDLRTHIDLDRLYELKKVWRVSMATLLRRAQTLGAVSGWRHRQLTIELSTLGYRTAEPQTFPPEKPALIPALIRHLQQERQLAVADLACLAGLHEDEFIDFFLAEAGTP
;
A
#
# COMPACT_ATOMS: atom_id res chain seq x y z
N MET A 1 -27.97 18.37 10.27
CA MET A 1 -28.61 18.60 8.95
C MET A 1 -28.69 17.28 8.23
N GLY A 2 -29.87 16.74 8.06
CA GLY A 2 -30.44 15.85 7.05
C GLY A 2 -29.70 14.56 6.65
N VAL A 3 -29.61 13.54 7.53
CA VAL A 3 -29.25 12.15 7.16
C VAL A 3 -30.44 11.43 6.47
N ASP A 4 -31.62 12.07 6.38
CA ASP A 4 -32.86 11.42 5.98
C ASP A 4 -33.04 11.21 4.46
N THR A 5 -32.13 11.66 3.61
CA THR A 5 -32.27 11.57 2.14
C THR A 5 -31.13 10.77 1.46
N GLU A 6 -30.05 10.48 2.14
CA GLU A 6 -28.95 9.71 1.56
C GLU A 6 -29.23 8.20 1.64
N SER A 7 -29.01 7.51 0.53
CA SER A 7 -29.13 6.06 0.42
C SER A 7 -27.76 5.43 0.23
N ALA A 8 -27.49 4.31 0.91
CA ALA A 8 -26.27 3.58 0.71
C ALA A 8 -26.10 3.14 -0.75
N ARG A 9 -24.86 3.19 -1.23
CA ARG A 9 -24.49 2.63 -2.53
C ARG A 9 -24.25 1.13 -2.38
N PRO A 10 -24.86 0.27 -3.19
CA PRO A 10 -24.68 -1.18 -3.11
C PRO A 10 -23.21 -1.61 -3.16
N SER A 11 -22.40 -0.99 -4.02
CA SER A 11 -20.96 -1.21 -4.13
C SER A 11 -20.21 -0.87 -2.84
N MET A 12 -20.63 0.20 -2.14
CA MET A 12 -20.01 0.58 -0.87
C MET A 12 -20.38 -0.37 0.26
N LEU A 13 -21.59 -0.95 0.26
CA LEU A 13 -21.98 -1.99 1.22
C LEU A 13 -21.07 -3.22 1.07
N VAL A 14 -20.86 -3.68 -0.17
CA VAL A 14 -19.93 -4.79 -0.47
C VAL A 14 -18.52 -4.46 -0.04
N LEU A 15 -18.01 -3.29 -0.43
CA LEU A 15 -16.65 -2.86 -0.15
C LEU A 15 -16.40 -2.76 1.36
N ALA A 16 -17.31 -2.15 2.11
CA ALA A 16 -17.23 -2.03 3.56
C ALA A 16 -17.27 -3.40 4.26
N ARG A 17 -18.13 -4.32 3.81
CA ARG A 17 -18.19 -5.68 4.34
C ARG A 17 -16.91 -6.46 4.08
N GLU A 18 -16.40 -6.44 2.84
CA GLU A 18 -15.20 -7.18 2.46
C GLU A 18 -13.94 -6.63 3.17
N SER A 19 -13.88 -5.32 3.42
CA SER A 19 -12.78 -4.70 4.16
C SER A 19 -12.70 -5.17 5.62
N ARG A 20 -13.83 -5.59 6.20
CA ARG A 20 -13.93 -6.18 7.55
C ARG A 20 -13.80 -7.71 7.54
N ALA A 21 -13.52 -8.32 6.39
CA ALA A 21 -13.47 -9.78 6.20
C ALA A 21 -14.78 -10.51 6.61
N MET A 22 -15.92 -9.83 6.52
CA MET A 22 -17.22 -10.36 6.90
C MET A 22 -17.92 -11.02 5.71
N THR A 23 -18.69 -12.10 6.00
CA THR A 23 -19.67 -12.65 5.07
C THR A 23 -21.00 -11.89 5.18
N GLN A 24 -21.91 -12.07 4.22
CA GLN A 24 -23.26 -11.50 4.31
C GLN A 24 -24.03 -12.00 5.54
N ALA A 25 -23.75 -13.24 5.97
CA ALA A 25 -24.35 -13.82 7.18
C ALA A 25 -23.81 -13.12 8.44
N ASP A 26 -22.50 -12.85 8.51
CA ASP A 26 -21.90 -12.14 9.63
C ASP A 26 -22.46 -10.71 9.78
N VAL A 27 -22.69 -10.01 8.66
CA VAL A 27 -23.33 -8.69 8.68
C VAL A 27 -24.77 -8.78 9.18
N ALA A 28 -25.54 -9.77 8.71
CA ALA A 28 -26.91 -9.98 9.16
C ALA A 28 -26.98 -10.29 10.67
N GLU A 29 -26.06 -11.08 11.18
CA GLU A 29 -25.94 -11.38 12.61
C GLU A 29 -25.56 -10.13 13.40
N ALA A 30 -24.56 -9.35 12.94
CA ALA A 30 -24.16 -8.12 13.59
C ALA A 30 -25.28 -7.08 13.63
N MET A 31 -26.02 -6.93 12.54
CA MET A 31 -27.22 -6.07 12.49
C MET A 31 -28.32 -6.56 13.45
N THR A 32 -28.55 -7.86 13.51
CA THR A 32 -29.54 -8.46 14.43
C THR A 32 -29.15 -8.20 15.89
N LYS A 33 -27.88 -8.34 16.22
CA LYS A 33 -27.36 -8.05 17.57
C LYS A 33 -27.53 -6.57 17.94
N ALA A 34 -27.33 -5.68 16.98
CA ALA A 34 -27.48 -4.23 17.19
C ALA A 34 -28.94 -3.77 17.34
N LEU A 35 -29.94 -4.63 16.98
CA LEU A 35 -31.37 -4.39 17.24
C LEU A 35 -31.80 -4.71 18.67
N ASP A 36 -30.90 -5.23 19.51
CA ASP A 36 -31.11 -5.51 20.93
C ASP A 36 -32.44 -6.28 21.26
N GLY A 37 -32.79 -7.22 20.38
CA GLY A 37 -34.01 -8.04 20.55
C GLY A 37 -35.25 -7.53 19.81
N GLU A 38 -35.19 -6.38 19.16
CA GLU A 38 -36.33 -5.79 18.41
C GLU A 38 -36.55 -6.38 17.01
N GLY A 39 -35.90 -7.51 16.69
CA GLY A 39 -36.09 -8.16 15.41
C GLY A 39 -34.91 -8.98 14.93
N VAL A 40 -35.04 -9.53 13.74
CA VAL A 40 -34.00 -10.35 13.07
C VAL A 40 -33.76 -9.83 11.67
N VAL A 41 -32.48 -9.65 11.32
CA VAL A 41 -32.05 -9.34 9.95
C VAL A 41 -31.58 -10.63 9.28
N SER A 42 -32.16 -10.95 8.13
CA SER A 42 -31.74 -12.15 7.39
C SER A 42 -30.57 -11.88 6.45
N GLN A 43 -29.77 -12.90 6.16
CA GLN A 43 -28.74 -12.85 5.12
C GLN A 43 -29.34 -12.43 3.75
N GLY A 44 -30.57 -12.86 3.45
CA GLY A 44 -31.29 -12.45 2.23
C GLY A 44 -31.59 -10.95 2.16
N TYR A 45 -31.76 -10.26 3.30
CA TYR A 45 -31.84 -8.80 3.34
C TYR A 45 -30.52 -8.18 2.87
N VAL A 46 -29.40 -8.60 3.46
CA VAL A 46 -28.04 -8.13 3.12
C VAL A 46 -27.74 -8.38 1.63
N SER A 47 -28.06 -9.57 1.13
CA SER A 47 -27.85 -9.92 -0.29
C SER A 47 -28.66 -9.03 -1.24
N LYS A 48 -29.91 -8.69 -0.91
CA LYS A 48 -30.73 -7.78 -1.70
C LYS A 48 -30.20 -6.34 -1.66
N ALA A 49 -29.75 -5.88 -0.51
CA ALA A 49 -29.13 -4.57 -0.33
C ALA A 49 -27.85 -4.43 -1.19
N GLU A 50 -26.94 -5.38 -1.08
CA GLU A 50 -25.68 -5.38 -1.83
C GLU A 50 -25.86 -5.55 -3.34
N SER A 51 -26.93 -6.22 -3.78
CA SER A 51 -27.28 -6.34 -5.20
C SER A 51 -28.08 -5.17 -5.77
N GLY A 52 -28.35 -4.13 -4.96
CA GLY A 52 -29.15 -2.97 -5.38
C GLY A 52 -30.65 -3.22 -5.53
N ARG A 53 -31.12 -4.42 -5.15
CA ARG A 53 -32.55 -4.77 -5.20
C ARG A 53 -33.35 -4.19 -4.05
N LEU A 54 -32.66 -3.66 -3.05
CA LEU A 54 -33.25 -3.04 -1.87
C LEU A 54 -32.45 -1.79 -1.53
N ALA A 55 -33.10 -0.63 -1.48
CA ALA A 55 -32.49 0.61 -1.02
C ALA A 55 -32.32 0.60 0.50
N VAL A 56 -31.18 1.10 0.97
CA VAL A 56 -30.81 1.17 2.40
C VAL A 56 -30.63 2.63 2.78
N PHE A 57 -31.52 3.15 3.63
CA PHE A 57 -31.56 4.54 4.09
C PHE A 57 -32.10 4.64 5.53
N GLY A 58 -32.02 5.81 6.16
CA GLY A 58 -32.55 6.08 7.51
C GLY A 58 -32.00 5.10 8.56
N ASP A 59 -32.87 4.59 9.45
CA ASP A 59 -32.48 3.69 10.54
C ASP A 59 -31.78 2.40 10.05
N ARG A 60 -32.16 1.92 8.85
CA ARG A 60 -31.52 0.74 8.27
C ARG A 60 -30.10 1.04 7.80
N LEU A 61 -29.81 2.24 7.32
CA LEU A 61 -28.47 2.70 6.99
C LEU A 61 -27.62 2.83 8.26
N ALA A 62 -28.17 3.43 9.31
CA ALA A 62 -27.49 3.57 10.59
C ALA A 62 -27.15 2.19 11.19
N LEU A 63 -28.09 1.26 11.17
CA LEU A 63 -27.89 -0.11 11.63
C LEU A 63 -26.81 -0.87 10.84
N TYR A 64 -26.81 -0.68 9.51
CA TYR A 64 -25.81 -1.29 8.64
C TYR A 64 -24.41 -0.71 8.92
N ALA A 65 -24.32 0.61 9.05
CA ALA A 65 -23.08 1.31 9.38
C ALA A 65 -22.53 0.88 10.73
N GLN A 66 -23.37 0.76 11.76
CA GLN A 66 -22.99 0.24 13.07
C GLN A 66 -22.46 -1.19 13.00
N ALA A 67 -23.11 -2.08 12.27
CA ALA A 67 -22.70 -3.47 12.09
C ALA A 67 -21.31 -3.60 11.43
N LEU A 68 -20.99 -2.70 10.48
CA LEU A 68 -19.73 -2.65 9.76
C LEU A 68 -18.67 -1.78 10.45
N ARG A 69 -19.03 -1.05 11.53
CA ARG A 69 -18.18 -0.07 12.21
C ARG A 69 -17.64 1.00 11.25
N TYR A 70 -18.53 1.55 10.44
CA TYR A 70 -18.27 2.70 9.58
C TYR A 70 -19.35 3.77 9.81
N THR A 71 -19.09 4.99 9.37
CA THR A 71 -20.14 6.02 9.40
C THR A 71 -21.17 5.75 8.31
N PRO A 72 -22.45 6.15 8.50
CA PRO A 72 -23.45 6.12 7.43
C PRO A 72 -22.99 6.85 6.17
N HIS A 73 -22.26 7.96 6.34
CA HIS A 73 -21.71 8.76 5.26
C HIS A 73 -20.78 7.97 4.32
N LEU A 74 -19.87 7.13 4.87
CA LEU A 74 -19.00 6.27 4.06
C LEU A 74 -19.81 5.35 3.13
N LEU A 75 -20.91 4.80 3.62
CA LEU A 75 -21.75 3.89 2.83
C LEU A 75 -22.49 4.59 1.67
N CYS A 76 -22.53 5.93 1.71
CA CYS A 76 -23.14 6.78 0.69
C CYS A 76 -22.11 7.39 -0.29
N PHE A 77 -20.82 7.14 -0.14
CA PHE A 77 -19.80 7.69 -1.04
C PHE A 77 -20.09 7.33 -2.50
N ASP A 78 -19.85 8.31 -3.38
CA ASP A 78 -19.78 8.03 -4.82
C ASP A 78 -18.49 7.25 -5.09
N GLY A 79 -18.61 5.95 -4.92
CA GLY A 79 -17.56 5.01 -5.25
C GLY A 79 -17.73 4.55 -6.68
N ASP A 80 -16.86 4.99 -7.59
CA ASP A 80 -16.55 4.18 -8.76
C ASP A 80 -15.84 2.92 -8.28
N ALA A 81 -16.61 2.00 -7.68
CA ALA A 81 -16.12 0.66 -7.35
C ALA A 81 -15.72 -0.12 -8.62
N GLU A 82 -16.19 0.35 -9.78
CA GLU A 82 -15.87 -0.20 -11.10
C GLU A 82 -14.59 0.39 -11.72
N GLY A 83 -14.14 1.59 -11.29
CA GLY A 83 -12.94 2.26 -11.84
C GLY A 83 -11.60 1.63 -11.41
N ALA A 84 -11.62 0.84 -10.36
CA ALA A 84 -10.46 0.06 -9.93
C ALA A 84 -10.71 -1.42 -10.20
N GLY A 85 -10.66 -1.81 -11.46
CA GLY A 85 -10.63 -3.22 -11.82
C GLY A 85 -9.56 -3.96 -11.00
N VAL A 86 -9.84 -5.19 -10.62
CA VAL A 86 -8.89 -6.09 -9.92
C VAL A 86 -7.51 -6.13 -10.58
N GLY A 87 -7.41 -5.75 -11.86
CA GLY A 87 -6.19 -5.70 -12.65
C GLY A 87 -5.26 -4.50 -12.38
N LEU A 88 -5.71 -3.46 -11.64
CA LEU A 88 -4.89 -2.27 -11.32
C LEU A 88 -4.33 -2.29 -9.90
N ILE A 89 -4.60 -3.32 -9.12
CA ILE A 89 -4.05 -3.48 -7.77
C ILE A 89 -2.88 -4.44 -7.85
N HIS A 90 -1.69 -3.91 -7.59
CA HIS A 90 -0.47 -4.69 -7.51
C HIS A 90 -0.23 -5.13 -6.06
N HIS A 91 0.34 -6.30 -5.88
CA HIS A 91 0.66 -6.80 -4.55
C HIS A 91 1.76 -7.86 -4.61
N ARG A 92 2.75 -7.70 -3.79
CA ARG A 92 3.77 -8.71 -3.55
C ARG A 92 3.27 -9.70 -2.51
N LYS A 93 2.78 -10.87 -2.96
CA LYS A 93 2.28 -11.92 -2.08
C LYS A 93 3.23 -13.10 -1.98
N LYS A 94 3.23 -13.74 -0.83
CA LYS A 94 3.70 -15.13 -0.73
C LYS A 94 2.64 -16.05 -1.36
N ALA A 95 3.10 -17.14 -1.98
CA ALA A 95 2.24 -18.05 -2.75
C ALA A 95 1.07 -18.70 -1.94
N SER A 96 1.03 -18.51 -0.63
CA SER A 96 0.07 -19.12 0.31
C SER A 96 -1.14 -18.24 0.68
N LEU A 97 -1.25 -17.00 0.14
CA LEU A 97 -2.33 -16.10 0.55
C LEU A 97 -3.69 -16.60 0.04
N ALA A 98 -4.64 -16.77 0.96
CA ALA A 98 -6.01 -17.19 0.60
C ALA A 98 -6.72 -16.09 -0.21
N THR A 99 -7.57 -16.49 -1.15
CA THR A 99 -8.35 -15.58 -1.99
C THR A 99 -9.23 -14.61 -1.18
N THR A 100 -9.74 -15.05 -0.02
CA THR A 100 -10.52 -14.20 0.90
C THR A 100 -9.68 -13.08 1.49
N SER A 101 -8.44 -13.38 1.92
CA SER A 101 -7.52 -12.36 2.44
C SER A 101 -7.15 -11.31 1.39
N LEU A 102 -7.00 -11.72 0.12
CA LEU A 102 -6.77 -10.78 -0.98
C LEU A 102 -7.95 -9.85 -1.21
N ARG A 103 -9.18 -10.38 -1.19
CA ARG A 103 -10.40 -9.53 -1.31
C ARG A 103 -10.46 -8.49 -0.20
N THR A 104 -10.18 -8.89 1.03
CA THR A 104 -10.15 -7.96 2.17
C THR A 104 -9.12 -6.86 1.97
N VAL A 105 -7.90 -7.20 1.55
CA VAL A 105 -6.84 -6.21 1.30
C VAL A 105 -7.21 -5.27 0.15
N HIS A 106 -7.77 -5.79 -0.94
CA HIS A 106 -8.24 -4.97 -2.06
C HIS A 106 -9.38 -4.03 -1.62
N ALA A 107 -10.31 -4.51 -0.82
CA ALA A 107 -11.39 -3.68 -0.29
C ALA A 107 -10.84 -2.58 0.63
N GLN A 108 -9.88 -2.90 1.51
CA GLN A 108 -9.21 -1.92 2.37
C GLN A 108 -8.48 -0.86 1.54
N LEU A 109 -7.72 -1.25 0.52
CA LEU A 109 -7.01 -0.31 -0.34
C LEU A 109 -7.99 0.64 -1.08
N ASN A 110 -9.10 0.10 -1.61
CA ASN A 110 -10.12 0.91 -2.26
C ASN A 110 -10.80 1.89 -1.29
N LEU A 111 -11.09 1.47 -0.06
CA LEU A 111 -11.62 2.39 0.96
C LEU A 111 -10.63 3.49 1.29
N VAL A 112 -9.36 3.15 1.51
CA VAL A 112 -8.30 4.14 1.76
C VAL A 112 -8.18 5.12 0.60
N ARG A 113 -8.28 4.64 -0.64
CA ARG A 113 -8.32 5.51 -1.83
C ARG A 113 -9.46 6.53 -1.76
N LEU A 114 -10.68 6.08 -1.48
CA LEU A 114 -11.84 6.96 -1.39
C LEU A 114 -11.71 7.98 -0.26
N GLN A 115 -11.21 7.55 0.89
CA GLN A 115 -10.94 8.39 2.06
C GLN A 115 -9.91 9.48 1.73
N LEU A 116 -8.78 9.11 1.13
CA LEU A 116 -7.74 10.05 0.71
C LEU A 116 -8.23 10.99 -0.39
N ARG A 117 -9.01 10.49 -1.35
CA ARG A 117 -9.62 11.33 -2.39
C ARG A 117 -10.48 12.43 -1.78
N ASN A 118 -11.32 12.10 -0.80
CA ASN A 118 -12.18 13.06 -0.12
C ASN A 118 -11.37 14.08 0.68
N LEU A 119 -10.33 13.65 1.39
CA LEU A 119 -9.42 14.56 2.10
C LEU A 119 -8.68 15.49 1.12
N LEU A 120 -8.19 14.96 -0.01
CA LEU A 120 -7.51 15.75 -1.03
C LEU A 120 -8.44 16.75 -1.74
N GLN A 121 -9.73 16.42 -1.88
CA GLN A 121 -10.72 17.35 -2.44
C GLN A 121 -10.96 18.57 -1.54
N ALA A 122 -10.72 18.44 -0.23
CA ALA A 122 -10.83 19.53 0.72
C ALA A 122 -9.62 20.50 0.68
N VAL A 123 -8.56 20.20 -0.08
CA VAL A 123 -7.37 21.07 -0.24
C VAL A 123 -7.47 21.86 -1.53
N GLU A 124 -7.10 23.14 -1.49
CA GLU A 124 -7.06 23.99 -2.68
C GLU A 124 -5.90 23.65 -3.62
N VAL A 125 -4.75 23.34 -3.03
CA VAL A 125 -3.52 23.02 -3.77
C VAL A 125 -3.23 21.54 -3.59
N ARG A 126 -3.50 20.75 -4.63
CA ARG A 126 -3.16 19.33 -4.64
C ARG A 126 -1.67 19.11 -4.88
N PRO A 127 -1.06 18.07 -4.27
CA PRO A 127 0.29 17.66 -4.63
C PRO A 127 0.38 17.41 -6.14
N ALA A 128 1.41 17.96 -6.78
CA ALA A 128 1.68 17.65 -8.17
C ALA A 128 1.99 16.16 -8.31
N VAL A 129 1.43 15.52 -9.34
CA VAL A 129 1.70 14.11 -9.64
C VAL A 129 2.75 14.05 -10.72
N LEU A 130 4.00 13.73 -10.33
CA LEU A 130 5.14 13.58 -11.24
C LEU A 130 5.34 12.12 -11.70
N PHE A 131 4.34 11.28 -11.46
CA PHE A 131 4.33 9.90 -11.94
C PHE A 131 3.97 9.87 -13.42
N GLU A 132 4.68 9.06 -14.17
CA GLU A 132 4.40 8.76 -15.56
C GLU A 132 4.49 7.26 -15.80
N ARG A 133 3.68 6.76 -16.74
CA ARG A 133 3.79 5.39 -17.21
C ARG A 133 5.00 5.28 -18.14
N ILE A 134 5.80 4.26 -17.93
CA ILE A 134 6.98 3.95 -18.72
C ILE A 134 6.70 2.60 -19.39
N GLU A 135 6.63 2.60 -20.70
CA GLU A 135 6.48 1.36 -21.46
C GLU A 135 7.78 0.56 -21.43
N VAL A 136 7.66 -0.72 -21.17
CA VAL A 136 8.76 -1.68 -21.15
C VAL A 136 8.53 -2.69 -22.25
N ASP A 137 9.50 -2.82 -23.14
CA ASP A 137 9.48 -3.73 -24.29
C ASP A 137 10.87 -4.40 -24.48
N ASP A 138 11.11 -4.95 -25.66
CA ASP A 138 12.41 -5.57 -26.02
C ASP A 138 13.57 -4.56 -26.10
N ARG A 139 13.31 -3.25 -26.13
CA ARG A 139 14.30 -2.17 -26.25
C ARG A 139 14.49 -1.39 -24.96
N GLU A 140 13.41 -1.16 -24.21
CA GLU A 140 13.42 -0.52 -22.92
C GLU A 140 13.13 -1.53 -21.81
N THR A 141 14.16 -1.84 -21.02
CA THR A 141 14.09 -2.81 -19.94
C THR A 141 13.51 -2.20 -18.65
N ALA A 142 13.20 -3.04 -17.68
CA ALA A 142 12.77 -2.57 -16.36
C ALA A 142 13.87 -1.78 -15.64
N GLU A 143 15.13 -2.11 -15.90
CA GLU A 143 16.29 -1.37 -15.42
C GLU A 143 16.37 0.02 -16.04
N ASP A 144 16.12 0.15 -17.36
CA ASP A 144 16.07 1.46 -18.04
C ASP A 144 14.92 2.32 -17.50
N ALA A 145 13.77 1.71 -17.23
CA ALA A 145 12.65 2.39 -16.60
C ALA A 145 13.00 2.94 -15.21
N ALA A 146 13.75 2.17 -14.41
CA ALA A 146 14.22 2.62 -13.10
C ALA A 146 15.20 3.79 -13.20
N GLN A 147 16.13 3.75 -14.15
CA GLN A 147 17.08 4.84 -14.41
C GLN A 147 16.36 6.10 -14.91
N THR A 148 15.39 5.93 -15.81
CA THR A 148 14.55 7.02 -16.33
C THR A 148 13.78 7.69 -15.19
N LEU A 149 13.18 6.92 -14.27
CA LEU A 149 12.44 7.46 -13.14
C LEU A 149 13.37 8.20 -12.17
N ARG A 150 14.56 7.65 -11.86
CA ARG A 150 15.54 8.32 -11.02
C ARG A 150 15.96 9.68 -11.62
N ALA A 151 16.18 9.73 -12.95
CA ALA A 151 16.53 10.96 -13.64
C ALA A 151 15.40 12.00 -13.63
N ARG A 152 14.16 11.56 -13.87
CA ARG A 152 12.96 12.43 -13.85
C ARG A 152 12.68 13.02 -12.47
N TRP A 153 12.95 12.26 -11.42
CA TRP A 153 12.79 12.70 -10.03
C TRP A 153 14.02 13.42 -9.46
N ASP A 154 15.02 13.66 -10.30
CA ASP A 154 16.29 14.32 -9.93
C ASP A 154 16.96 13.65 -8.70
N LEU A 155 16.89 12.31 -8.63
CA LEU A 155 17.52 11.57 -7.56
C LEU A 155 19.04 11.53 -7.77
N PRO A 156 19.82 11.80 -6.70
CA PRO A 156 21.28 11.81 -6.82
C PRO A 156 21.83 10.40 -7.14
N PRO A 157 23.03 10.32 -7.74
CA PRO A 157 23.77 9.07 -7.84
C PRO A 157 23.98 8.42 -6.47
N GLY A 158 24.10 7.10 -6.44
CA GLY A 158 24.33 6.35 -5.21
C GLY A 158 23.05 5.98 -4.46
N PRO A 159 23.15 5.72 -3.13
CA PRO A 159 22.04 5.29 -2.30
C PRO A 159 20.92 6.33 -2.20
N ILE A 160 19.68 5.91 -2.32
CA ILE A 160 18.51 6.77 -2.05
C ILE A 160 18.40 6.97 -0.53
N GLU A 161 18.34 8.21 -0.09
CA GLU A 161 18.18 8.55 1.33
C GLU A 161 16.85 8.03 1.88
N SER A 162 15.74 8.34 1.22
CA SER A 162 14.41 7.85 1.55
C SER A 162 13.61 7.50 0.30
N VAL A 163 13.19 6.25 0.19
CA VAL A 163 12.28 5.78 -0.87
C VAL A 163 10.89 6.37 -0.66
N VAL A 164 10.43 6.40 0.60
CA VAL A 164 9.16 7.04 0.96
C VAL A 164 9.19 8.51 0.56
N GLY A 165 10.25 9.23 0.94
CA GLY A 165 10.39 10.65 0.59
C GLY A 165 10.43 10.90 -0.92
N ALA A 166 11.12 10.05 -1.70
CA ALA A 166 11.16 10.15 -3.16
C ALA A 166 9.76 9.97 -3.78
N ILE A 167 9.01 8.95 -3.33
CA ILE A 167 7.64 8.69 -3.78
C ILE A 167 6.71 9.86 -3.42
N GLU A 168 6.78 10.36 -2.19
CA GLU A 168 5.93 11.46 -1.71
C GLU A 168 6.27 12.79 -2.40
N SER A 169 7.55 13.05 -2.67
CA SER A 169 7.97 14.24 -3.44
C SER A 169 7.44 14.24 -4.87
N ALA A 170 7.22 13.06 -5.44
CA ALA A 170 6.58 12.88 -6.74
C ALA A 170 5.04 12.90 -6.67
N GLY A 171 4.45 13.05 -5.49
CA GLY A 171 3.00 13.11 -5.29
C GLY A 171 2.34 11.75 -4.99
N GLY A 172 3.12 10.70 -4.75
CA GLY A 172 2.59 9.41 -4.29
C GLY A 172 2.19 9.46 -2.82
N LEU A 173 1.14 8.76 -2.45
CA LEU A 173 0.62 8.68 -1.09
C LEU A 173 1.10 7.38 -0.44
N VAL A 174 1.94 7.47 0.57
CA VAL A 174 2.48 6.30 1.26
C VAL A 174 1.82 6.16 2.63
N ILE A 175 1.35 4.95 2.92
CA ILE A 175 0.79 4.57 4.23
C ILE A 175 1.59 3.38 4.75
N ARG A 176 2.07 3.49 5.99
CA ARG A 176 2.76 2.43 6.68
C ARG A 176 1.87 1.85 7.77
N ARG A 177 1.36 0.60 7.57
CA ARG A 177 0.40 -0.05 8.45
C ARG A 177 0.64 -1.56 8.54
N PRO A 178 0.25 -2.22 9.64
CA PRO A 178 0.13 -3.67 9.64
C PRO A 178 -0.87 -4.10 8.56
N LEU A 179 -0.42 -4.89 7.59
CA LEU A 179 -1.29 -5.56 6.63
C LEU A 179 -1.68 -6.95 7.16
N ALA A 180 -2.73 -7.56 6.56
CA ALA A 180 -3.24 -8.86 6.96
C ALA A 180 -2.12 -9.93 7.06
N GLY A 181 -1.60 -10.11 8.25
CA GLY A 181 -0.52 -11.03 8.56
C GLY A 181 0.87 -10.59 8.04
N ARG A 182 1.82 -11.56 8.08
CA ARG A 182 3.19 -11.39 7.56
C ARG A 182 3.33 -11.87 6.11
N GLU A 183 2.23 -12.13 5.44
CA GLU A 183 2.20 -12.76 4.12
C GLU A 183 2.14 -11.75 2.98
N LEU A 184 1.72 -10.52 3.27
CA LEU A 184 1.67 -9.42 2.34
C LEU A 184 2.65 -8.32 2.78
N ASP A 185 3.60 -8.01 1.94
CA ASP A 185 4.62 -7.01 2.25
C ASP A 185 4.20 -5.59 1.85
N ALA A 186 3.48 -5.42 0.73
CA ALA A 186 2.86 -4.16 0.33
C ALA A 186 1.74 -4.37 -0.70
N VAL A 187 0.99 -3.30 -0.96
CA VAL A 187 0.04 -3.19 -2.07
C VAL A 187 0.10 -1.78 -2.63
N SER A 188 -0.14 -1.64 -3.94
CA SER A 188 -0.19 -0.36 -4.61
C SER A 188 -1.34 -0.27 -5.60
N GLN A 189 -1.76 0.95 -5.87
CA GLN A 189 -2.80 1.25 -6.85
C GLN A 189 -2.56 2.65 -7.44
N TRP A 190 -2.73 2.78 -8.74
CA TRP A 190 -2.73 4.09 -9.39
C TRP A 190 -3.89 4.22 -10.39
N PRO A 191 -5.06 4.68 -9.94
CA PRO A 191 -6.18 5.00 -10.80
C PRO A 191 -5.87 6.22 -11.67
N GLU A 192 -6.50 6.28 -12.82
CA GLU A 192 -6.37 7.42 -13.73
C GLU A 192 -6.88 8.72 -13.07
N GLY A 193 -6.11 9.78 -13.20
CA GLY A 193 -6.46 11.11 -12.63
C GLY A 193 -6.32 11.24 -11.12
N GLU A 194 -5.85 10.21 -10.42
CA GLU A 194 -5.61 10.24 -8.97
C GLU A 194 -4.11 10.11 -8.64
N ASN A 195 -3.76 10.38 -7.37
CA ASN A 195 -2.42 10.12 -6.87
C ASN A 195 -2.20 8.61 -6.68
N PRO A 196 -1.01 8.06 -7.02
CA PRO A 196 -0.68 6.68 -6.70
C PRO A 196 -0.66 6.47 -5.19
N ILE A 197 -1.19 5.32 -4.76
CA ILE A 197 -1.27 4.95 -3.33
C ILE A 197 -0.46 3.70 -3.10
N PHE A 198 0.34 3.72 -2.04
CA PHE A 198 1.18 2.62 -1.59
C PHE A 198 0.89 2.33 -0.12
N ILE A 199 0.53 1.11 0.21
CA ILE A 199 0.42 0.66 1.60
C ILE A 199 1.52 -0.37 1.84
N VAL A 200 2.43 -0.06 2.77
CA VAL A 200 3.55 -0.94 3.13
C VAL A 200 3.34 -1.53 4.52
N ASN A 201 3.66 -2.82 4.67
CA ASN A 201 3.49 -3.54 5.92
C ASN A 201 4.49 -3.06 6.98
N ALA A 202 3.97 -2.44 8.03
CA ALA A 202 4.76 -1.94 9.15
C ALA A 202 5.48 -3.04 9.95
N LEU A 203 5.03 -4.30 9.84
CA LEU A 203 5.63 -5.45 10.53
C LEU A 203 6.86 -6.03 9.80
N ALA A 204 7.11 -5.60 8.56
CA ALA A 204 8.28 -6.02 7.81
C ALA A 204 9.54 -5.26 8.27
N PRO A 205 10.74 -5.86 8.23
CA PRO A 205 12.00 -5.14 8.46
C PRO A 205 12.17 -3.95 7.51
N ALA A 206 12.85 -2.90 7.97
CA ALA A 206 12.99 -1.64 7.23
C ALA A 206 13.66 -1.81 5.85
N ASP A 207 14.67 -2.66 5.74
CA ASP A 207 15.33 -3.01 4.47
C ASP A 207 14.38 -3.70 3.48
N ARG A 208 13.51 -4.57 3.99
CA ARG A 208 12.45 -5.22 3.19
C ARG A 208 11.40 -4.22 2.77
N GLN A 209 10.97 -3.30 3.68
CA GLN A 209 10.02 -2.24 3.33
C GLN A 209 10.51 -1.41 2.15
N ARG A 210 11.79 -1.00 2.15
CA ARG A 210 12.41 -0.24 1.05
C ARG A 210 12.37 -1.00 -0.27
N PHE A 211 12.80 -2.27 -0.27
CA PHE A 211 12.81 -3.08 -1.48
C PHE A 211 11.38 -3.31 -2.01
N THR A 212 10.47 -3.67 -1.13
CA THR A 212 9.08 -3.91 -1.50
C THR A 212 8.39 -2.65 -2.02
N LEU A 213 8.64 -1.49 -1.39
CA LEU A 213 8.08 -0.21 -1.86
C LEU A 213 8.63 0.16 -3.25
N SER A 214 9.92 -0.10 -3.51
CA SER A 214 10.51 0.08 -4.84
C SER A 214 9.97 -0.91 -5.88
N HIS A 215 9.64 -2.13 -5.47
CA HIS A 215 8.99 -3.14 -6.31
C HIS A 215 7.56 -2.71 -6.70
N GLU A 216 6.77 -2.24 -5.73
CA GLU A 216 5.44 -1.68 -5.98
C GLU A 216 5.49 -0.43 -6.87
N LEU A 217 6.53 0.41 -6.68
CA LEU A 217 6.79 1.55 -7.56
C LEU A 217 7.05 1.09 -9.01
N GLY A 218 7.78 0.00 -9.19
CA GLY A 218 7.98 -0.63 -10.51
C GLY A 218 6.65 -1.06 -11.14
N HIS A 219 5.78 -1.69 -10.39
CA HIS A 219 4.44 -2.02 -10.89
C HIS A 219 3.65 -0.78 -11.29
N VAL A 220 3.62 0.24 -10.42
CA VAL A 220 2.92 1.50 -10.68
C VAL A 220 3.49 2.19 -11.91
N ALA A 221 4.79 2.18 -12.12
CA ALA A 221 5.42 2.86 -13.26
C ALA A 221 5.25 2.11 -14.59
N MET A 222 5.27 0.77 -14.60
CA MET A 222 5.39 0.00 -15.84
C MET A 222 4.13 -0.78 -16.23
N HIS A 223 3.31 -1.23 -15.27
CA HIS A 223 2.29 -2.23 -15.54
C HIS A 223 0.88 -1.65 -15.49
N VAL A 224 0.30 -1.38 -16.66
CA VAL A 224 -1.12 -1.01 -16.81
C VAL A 224 -1.98 -2.26 -16.98
N VAL A 225 -1.47 -3.25 -17.68
CA VAL A 225 -2.16 -4.53 -17.94
C VAL A 225 -1.30 -5.65 -17.34
N PRO A 226 -1.90 -6.59 -16.59
CA PRO A 226 -1.18 -7.74 -16.07
C PRO A 226 -0.53 -8.55 -17.19
N ASN A 227 0.75 -8.91 -17.01
CA ASN A 227 1.49 -9.78 -17.92
C ASN A 227 2.27 -10.84 -17.12
N GLY A 228 2.74 -11.90 -17.80
CA GLY A 228 3.45 -13.01 -17.15
C GLY A 228 4.85 -12.65 -16.59
N LEU A 229 5.43 -11.50 -16.96
CA LEU A 229 6.77 -11.06 -16.57
C LEU A 229 6.76 -9.96 -15.51
N GLN A 230 5.61 -9.44 -15.15
CA GLN A 230 5.47 -8.25 -14.31
C GLN A 230 6.21 -8.35 -12.97
N GLU A 231 6.19 -9.51 -12.31
CA GLU A 231 6.90 -9.71 -11.03
C GLU A 231 8.41 -9.66 -11.22
N GLN A 232 8.90 -10.29 -12.30
CA GLN A 232 10.32 -10.24 -12.64
C GLN A 232 10.76 -8.83 -12.99
N GLN A 233 9.99 -8.12 -13.80
CA GLN A 233 10.25 -6.74 -14.19
C GLN A 233 10.23 -5.80 -12.98
N ALA A 234 9.28 -5.96 -12.05
CA ALA A 234 9.22 -5.18 -10.83
C ALA A 234 10.43 -5.46 -9.90
N ASP A 235 10.89 -6.72 -9.80
CA ASP A 235 12.10 -7.07 -9.07
C ASP A 235 13.37 -6.45 -9.71
N GLN A 236 13.47 -6.46 -11.05
CA GLN A 236 14.57 -5.84 -11.80
C GLN A 236 14.57 -4.33 -11.62
N PHE A 237 13.41 -3.70 -11.77
CA PHE A 237 13.21 -2.28 -11.50
C PHE A 237 13.67 -1.91 -10.08
N ALA A 238 13.18 -2.62 -9.06
CA ALA A 238 13.52 -2.34 -7.65
C ALA A 238 15.02 -2.47 -7.39
N ALA A 239 15.66 -3.49 -7.99
CA ALA A 239 17.08 -3.71 -7.85
C ALA A 239 17.91 -2.57 -8.48
N GLU A 240 17.53 -2.11 -9.68
CA GLU A 240 18.21 -0.99 -10.34
C GLU A 240 17.89 0.35 -9.66
N PHE A 241 16.64 0.56 -9.22
CA PHE A 241 16.22 1.78 -8.54
C PHE A 241 16.99 2.00 -7.23
N LEU A 242 17.19 0.92 -6.43
CA LEU A 242 17.90 1.00 -5.14
C LEU A 242 19.42 0.87 -5.26
N LEU A 243 19.90 0.09 -6.24
CA LEU A 243 21.30 -0.30 -6.43
C LEU A 243 21.70 -0.11 -7.90
N PRO A 244 21.72 1.15 -8.40
CA PRO A 244 22.06 1.41 -9.81
C PRO A 244 23.39 0.77 -10.18
N ALA A 245 23.42 0.05 -11.30
CA ALA A 245 24.62 -0.68 -11.73
C ALA A 245 25.85 0.22 -11.79
N ARG A 246 25.71 1.44 -12.33
CA ARG A 246 26.79 2.42 -12.48
C ARG A 246 27.39 2.83 -11.13
N ASP A 247 26.55 2.94 -10.11
CA ASP A 247 26.92 3.51 -8.82
C ASP A 247 27.50 2.44 -7.89
N ILE A 248 26.90 1.23 -7.88
CA ILE A 248 27.31 0.14 -6.96
C ILE A 248 28.48 -0.69 -7.50
N GLU A 249 28.77 -0.63 -8.80
CA GLU A 249 29.80 -1.48 -9.42
C GLU A 249 31.16 -1.33 -8.72
N SER A 250 31.55 -0.12 -8.36
CA SER A 250 32.83 0.13 -7.64
C SER A 250 32.88 -0.57 -6.30
N ASP A 251 31.75 -0.63 -5.58
CA ASP A 251 31.63 -1.28 -4.29
C ASP A 251 31.68 -2.80 -4.38
N LEU A 252 31.28 -3.36 -5.52
CA LEU A 252 31.24 -4.79 -5.80
C LEU A 252 32.54 -5.35 -6.42
N ARG A 253 33.51 -4.49 -6.79
CA ARG A 253 34.80 -4.92 -7.37
C ARG A 253 35.71 -5.62 -6.35
N THR A 254 35.48 -5.44 -5.07
CA THR A 254 36.23 -6.10 -4.00
C THR A 254 35.68 -7.50 -3.73
N HIS A 255 36.45 -8.33 -3.01
CA HIS A 255 35.98 -9.64 -2.59
C HIS A 255 34.67 -9.54 -1.81
N ILE A 256 33.64 -10.25 -2.27
CA ILE A 256 32.33 -10.28 -1.61
C ILE A 256 32.29 -11.47 -0.64
N ASP A 257 32.16 -11.14 0.64
CA ASP A 257 31.90 -12.03 1.76
C ASP A 257 30.81 -11.43 2.67
N LEU A 258 30.52 -12.06 3.79
CA LEU A 258 29.47 -11.60 4.71
C LEU A 258 29.82 -10.23 5.33
N ASP A 259 31.10 -9.99 5.65
CA ASP A 259 31.54 -8.74 6.25
C ASP A 259 31.36 -7.58 5.24
N ARG A 260 31.74 -7.81 3.99
CA ARG A 260 31.53 -6.81 2.93
C ARG A 260 30.06 -6.54 2.69
N LEU A 261 29.20 -7.57 2.63
CA LEU A 261 27.75 -7.39 2.51
C LEU A 261 27.18 -6.62 3.70
N TYR A 262 27.67 -6.85 4.90
CA TYR A 262 27.29 -6.12 6.09
C TYR A 262 27.66 -4.63 6.00
N GLU A 263 28.87 -4.29 5.55
CA GLU A 263 29.28 -2.89 5.37
C GLU A 263 28.46 -2.21 4.27
N LEU A 264 28.23 -2.88 3.15
CA LEU A 264 27.39 -2.35 2.06
C LEU A 264 25.95 -2.12 2.50
N LYS A 265 25.40 -2.98 3.36
CA LYS A 265 24.05 -2.79 3.94
C LYS A 265 23.93 -1.47 4.68
N LYS A 266 24.95 -1.02 5.40
CA LYS A 266 24.94 0.26 6.11
C LYS A 266 24.85 1.45 5.16
N VAL A 267 25.51 1.34 4.00
CA VAL A 267 25.56 2.39 2.98
C VAL A 267 24.29 2.40 2.14
N TRP A 268 23.93 1.25 1.58
CA TRP A 268 22.84 1.13 0.60
C TRP A 268 21.46 0.92 1.23
N ARG A 269 21.41 0.61 2.53
CA ARG A 269 20.17 0.44 3.32
C ARG A 269 19.20 -0.56 2.71
N VAL A 270 19.73 -1.65 2.19
CA VAL A 270 19.00 -2.82 1.68
C VAL A 270 19.53 -4.08 2.35
N SER A 271 18.82 -5.20 2.23
CA SER A 271 19.24 -6.45 2.85
C SER A 271 20.54 -7.01 2.24
N MET A 272 21.32 -7.74 3.04
CA MET A 272 22.51 -8.46 2.56
C MET A 272 22.14 -9.44 1.44
N ALA A 273 20.95 -10.06 1.52
CA ALA A 273 20.42 -10.93 0.47
C ALA A 273 20.18 -10.18 -0.85
N THR A 274 19.64 -8.96 -0.79
CA THR A 274 19.45 -8.11 -1.97
C THR A 274 20.78 -7.70 -2.60
N LEU A 275 21.76 -7.30 -1.79
CA LEU A 275 23.12 -6.97 -2.24
C LEU A 275 23.80 -8.17 -2.91
N LEU A 276 23.70 -9.34 -2.31
CA LEU A 276 24.28 -10.58 -2.84
C LEU A 276 23.66 -10.95 -4.20
N ARG A 277 22.33 -10.82 -4.32
CA ARG A 277 21.62 -11.04 -5.59
C ARG A 277 22.05 -10.03 -6.65
N ARG A 278 22.19 -8.75 -6.27
CA ARG A 278 22.67 -7.71 -7.19
C ARG A 278 24.10 -7.97 -7.65
N ALA A 279 24.99 -8.35 -6.74
CA ALA A 279 26.35 -8.72 -7.07
C ALA A 279 26.44 -9.90 -8.07
N GLN A 280 25.55 -10.88 -7.94
CA GLN A 280 25.44 -11.98 -8.89
C GLN A 280 24.93 -11.50 -10.24
N THR A 281 23.87 -10.68 -10.28
CA THR A 281 23.29 -10.16 -11.52
C THR A 281 24.31 -9.34 -12.32
N LEU A 282 25.14 -8.56 -11.62
CA LEU A 282 26.19 -7.73 -12.24
C LEU A 282 27.49 -8.52 -12.51
N GLY A 283 27.52 -9.84 -12.25
CA GLY A 283 28.67 -10.70 -12.54
C GLY A 283 29.84 -10.55 -11.55
N ALA A 284 29.68 -9.76 -10.47
CA ALA A 284 30.71 -9.61 -9.44
C ALA A 284 30.88 -10.86 -8.56
N VAL A 285 29.85 -11.70 -8.50
CA VAL A 285 29.83 -12.97 -7.76
C VAL A 285 29.37 -14.09 -8.68
N SER A 286 30.15 -15.19 -8.72
CA SER A 286 29.77 -16.39 -9.48
C SER A 286 28.55 -17.07 -8.87
N GLY A 287 27.79 -17.83 -9.69
CA GLY A 287 26.61 -18.57 -9.21
C GLY A 287 26.95 -19.59 -8.09
N TRP A 288 28.15 -20.15 -8.09
CA TRP A 288 28.63 -21.03 -7.01
C TRP A 288 28.83 -20.25 -5.71
N ARG A 289 29.54 -19.12 -5.77
CA ARG A 289 29.80 -18.27 -4.60
C ARG A 289 28.52 -17.68 -4.03
N HIS A 290 27.60 -17.23 -4.89
CA HIS A 290 26.26 -16.78 -4.48
C HIS A 290 25.53 -17.86 -3.68
N ARG A 291 25.56 -19.11 -4.14
CA ARG A 291 24.90 -20.21 -3.44
C ARG A 291 25.55 -20.47 -2.07
N GLN A 292 26.88 -20.44 -1.97
CA GLN A 292 27.58 -20.59 -0.69
C GLN A 292 27.18 -19.50 0.30
N LEU A 293 27.29 -18.22 -0.09
CA LEU A 293 26.93 -17.10 0.78
C LEU A 293 25.44 -17.13 1.18
N THR A 294 24.56 -17.59 0.28
CA THR A 294 23.14 -17.77 0.61
C THR A 294 22.92 -18.83 1.68
N ILE A 295 23.70 -19.93 1.66
CA ILE A 295 23.68 -20.97 2.70
C ILE A 295 24.20 -20.40 4.01
N GLU A 296 25.31 -19.65 4.00
CA GLU A 296 25.89 -19.01 5.17
C GLU A 296 24.89 -18.03 5.83
N LEU A 297 24.25 -17.14 5.04
CA LEU A 297 23.19 -16.25 5.52
C LEU A 297 22.03 -17.02 6.16
N SER A 298 21.64 -18.16 5.56
CA SER A 298 20.56 -18.99 6.08
C SER A 298 20.95 -19.67 7.40
N THR A 299 22.17 -20.16 7.51
CA THR A 299 22.70 -20.83 8.71
C THR A 299 22.79 -19.88 9.89
N LEU A 300 23.11 -18.61 9.63
CA LEU A 300 23.15 -17.54 10.63
C LEU A 300 21.74 -17.00 11.00
N GLY A 301 20.70 -17.51 10.37
CA GLY A 301 19.33 -17.02 10.59
C GLY A 301 19.01 -15.67 9.92
N TYR A 302 19.92 -15.14 9.10
CA TYR A 302 19.79 -13.81 8.48
C TYR A 302 18.70 -13.73 7.39
N ARG A 303 18.08 -14.86 7.01
CA ARG A 303 16.87 -14.84 6.16
C ARG A 303 15.67 -14.21 6.84
N THR A 304 15.62 -14.22 8.16
CA THR A 304 14.50 -13.71 8.95
C THR A 304 14.83 -12.43 9.71
N ALA A 305 16.07 -12.33 10.22
CA ALA A 305 16.55 -11.20 10.98
C ALA A 305 18.03 -10.99 10.69
N GLU A 306 18.34 -10.05 9.81
CA GLU A 306 19.71 -9.65 9.52
C GLU A 306 20.27 -8.74 10.64
N PRO A 307 21.59 -8.78 10.87
CA PRO A 307 22.23 -7.82 11.76
C PRO A 307 22.14 -6.40 11.18
N GLN A 308 22.34 -5.40 12.02
CA GLN A 308 22.27 -4.00 11.65
C GLN A 308 20.89 -3.64 11.08
N THR A 309 19.98 -3.29 11.96
CA THR A 309 18.71 -2.67 11.59
C THR A 309 18.87 -1.15 11.53
N PHE A 310 18.10 -0.53 10.70
CA PHE A 310 17.92 0.93 10.68
C PHE A 310 16.44 1.25 10.86
N PRO A 311 16.11 2.47 11.35
CA PRO A 311 14.72 2.83 11.56
C PRO A 311 13.96 2.79 10.23
N PRO A 312 12.69 2.33 10.23
CA PRO A 312 11.85 2.39 9.05
C PRO A 312 11.60 3.85 8.65
N GLU A 313 11.44 4.06 7.36
CA GLU A 313 11.09 5.37 6.81
C GLU A 313 9.67 5.75 7.21
N LYS A 314 9.47 7.03 7.54
CA LYS A 314 8.18 7.54 8.00
C LYS A 314 7.51 8.33 6.87
N PRO A 315 6.27 7.99 6.47
CA PRO A 315 5.47 8.81 5.60
C PRO A 315 5.20 10.19 6.24
N ALA A 316 5.29 11.25 5.44
CA ALA A 316 5.16 12.62 5.91
C ALA A 316 4.06 13.41 5.18
N LEU A 317 3.72 13.02 3.94
CA LEU A 317 2.79 13.78 3.09
C LEU A 317 1.36 13.78 3.65
N ILE A 318 0.81 12.61 4.03
CA ILE A 318 -0.55 12.53 4.59
C ILE A 318 -0.64 13.26 5.93
N PRO A 319 0.28 13.08 6.90
CA PRO A 319 0.30 13.90 8.11
C PRO A 319 0.42 15.40 7.83
N ALA A 320 1.19 15.82 6.82
CA ALA A 320 1.28 17.22 6.42
C ALA A 320 -0.04 17.75 5.83
N LEU A 321 -0.71 16.96 5.01
CA LEU A 321 -2.03 17.26 4.48
C LEU A 321 -3.06 17.48 5.59
N ILE A 322 -3.10 16.58 6.58
CA ILE A 322 -4.02 16.67 7.70
C ILE A 322 -3.75 17.95 8.52
N ARG A 323 -2.49 18.22 8.84
CA ARG A 323 -2.10 19.47 9.54
C ARG A 323 -2.50 20.72 8.74
N HIS A 324 -2.32 20.72 7.44
CA HIS A 324 -2.73 21.82 6.57
C HIS A 324 -4.25 22.06 6.65
N LEU A 325 -5.06 21.00 6.55
CA LEU A 325 -6.51 21.10 6.67
C LEU A 325 -6.95 21.63 8.05
N GLN A 326 -6.27 21.23 9.12
CA GLN A 326 -6.54 21.74 10.47
C GLN A 326 -6.18 23.23 10.62
N GLN A 327 -5.05 23.65 10.07
CA GLN A 327 -4.55 25.02 10.23
C GLN A 327 -5.22 26.03 9.30
N GLU A 328 -5.30 25.72 8.01
CA GLU A 328 -5.80 26.64 6.98
C GLU A 328 -7.33 26.61 6.83
N ARG A 329 -7.94 25.45 7.06
CA ARG A 329 -9.38 25.26 6.96
C ARG A 329 -10.10 25.22 8.31
N GLN A 330 -9.34 25.29 9.41
CA GLN A 330 -9.89 25.22 10.78
C GLN A 330 -10.74 23.97 11.04
N LEU A 331 -10.46 22.85 10.33
CA LEU A 331 -11.20 21.61 10.49
C LEU A 331 -10.73 20.88 11.76
N ALA A 332 -11.67 20.52 12.63
CA ALA A 332 -11.39 19.64 13.75
C ALA A 332 -11.12 18.21 13.28
N VAL A 333 -10.54 17.39 14.17
CA VAL A 333 -10.31 15.95 13.86
C VAL A 333 -11.62 15.24 13.52
N ALA A 334 -12.71 15.58 14.21
CA ALA A 334 -14.05 15.06 13.94
C ALA A 334 -14.55 15.40 12.52
N ASP A 335 -14.24 16.61 12.02
CA ASP A 335 -14.62 17.03 10.64
C ASP A 335 -13.83 16.21 9.60
N LEU A 336 -12.54 16.00 9.84
CA LEU A 336 -11.65 15.20 8.99
C LEU A 336 -12.06 13.73 8.98
N ALA A 337 -12.41 13.18 10.15
CA ALA A 337 -12.94 11.83 10.27
C ALA A 337 -14.26 11.68 9.48
N CYS A 338 -15.15 12.66 9.56
CA CYS A 338 -16.38 12.69 8.79
C CYS A 338 -16.10 12.72 7.28
N LEU A 339 -15.19 13.56 6.80
CA LEU A 339 -14.78 13.61 5.38
C LEU A 339 -14.21 12.26 4.91
N ALA A 340 -13.44 11.58 5.75
CA ALA A 340 -12.92 10.25 5.47
C ALA A 340 -13.96 9.13 5.65
N GLY A 341 -15.15 9.43 6.16
CA GLY A 341 -16.19 8.43 6.45
C GLY A 341 -15.87 7.49 7.59
N LEU A 342 -14.96 7.88 8.49
CA LEU A 342 -14.50 7.12 9.65
C LEU A 342 -15.08 7.68 10.96
N HIS A 343 -15.10 6.84 11.99
CA HIS A 343 -15.22 7.31 13.36
C HIS A 343 -13.90 8.01 13.78
N GLU A 344 -14.00 8.95 14.72
CA GLU A 344 -12.85 9.78 15.11
C GLU A 344 -11.69 8.95 15.65
N ASP A 345 -11.98 7.94 16.47
CA ASP A 345 -11.00 6.99 17.01
C ASP A 345 -10.28 6.21 15.89
N GLU A 346 -11.03 5.68 14.92
CA GLU A 346 -10.46 4.98 13.76
C GLU A 346 -9.65 5.93 12.86
N PHE A 347 -10.09 7.19 12.70
CA PHE A 347 -9.33 8.18 11.94
C PHE A 347 -8.00 8.51 12.60
N ILE A 348 -8.01 8.72 13.92
CA ILE A 348 -6.79 8.96 14.71
C ILE A 348 -5.85 7.77 14.57
N ASP A 349 -6.35 6.57 14.82
CA ASP A 349 -5.54 5.34 14.73
C ASP A 349 -5.00 5.12 13.33
N PHE A 350 -5.75 5.47 12.30
CA PHE A 350 -5.37 5.17 10.93
C PHE A 350 -4.44 6.21 10.33
N PHE A 351 -4.69 7.50 10.52
CA PHE A 351 -3.98 8.59 9.85
C PHE A 351 -3.03 9.37 10.75
N LEU A 352 -3.25 9.38 12.07
CA LEU A 352 -2.49 10.23 13.01
C LEU A 352 -1.58 9.42 13.94
N ALA A 353 -1.95 8.20 14.30
CA ALA A 353 -1.08 7.37 15.14
C ALA A 353 0.17 6.95 14.39
N GLU A 354 1.34 7.04 15.03
CA GLU A 354 2.57 6.47 14.47
C GLU A 354 2.42 4.94 14.38
N ALA A 355 2.53 4.39 13.17
CA ALA A 355 2.51 2.94 12.98
C ALA A 355 3.71 2.29 13.69
N GLY A 356 3.48 1.72 14.86
CA GLY A 356 4.52 1.00 15.59
C GLY A 356 4.69 1.34 17.07
N THR A 357 3.73 2.03 17.70
CA THR A 357 3.64 1.99 19.16
C THR A 357 2.76 0.81 19.54
N PRO A 358 3.33 -0.23 20.23
CA PRO A 358 2.55 -1.40 20.67
C PRO A 358 1.51 -1.02 21.71
#